data_3699767c4c73b49b413ca1b42d7483a4
#
_entry.id   3699767c4c73b49b413ca1b42d7483a4
#
_cell.length_a   1.000
_cell.length_b   1.000
_cell.length_c   1.000
_cell.angle_alpha   90.00
_cell.angle_beta   90.00
_cell.angle_gamma   90.00
#
_symmetry.space_group_name_H-M   'P 1'
#
loop_
_entity.id
_entity.type
_entity.pdbx_description
1 polymer ?
#
loop_
_entity_poly.entity_id
_entity_poly.type
_entity_poly.pdbx_seq_one_letter_code
_entity_poly.pdbx_strand_id
1 'polypeptide(L)'
;MTQTNVRSNYIYSLLYRLSICILPLLITPYTARVLGSEKTGLYAFSSCVTCYFILFGKLGLDSYGSRSIACVQENPDKRSQVFWSIYTLQSITSMLSITVYLGVVFLFFRNDLQVYLMQLPYVFSALFDVSWFFYGMEQFRLTTLRSLAVRILIVAGVFGFVHEPEDVWLYTLILSGSFLLQQLLLLPL
;
A
#
# COMPACT_ATOMS: atom_id res chain seq x y z
N MET A 1 15.58 -16.88 -21.27
CA MET A 1 15.63 -15.53 -20.63
C MET A 1 16.94 -14.86 -20.99
N THR A 2 16.91 -13.75 -21.70
CA THR A 2 18.13 -13.04 -22.13
C THR A 2 18.74 -12.27 -20.95
N GLN A 3 20.06 -12.24 -20.84
CA GLN A 3 20.79 -11.53 -19.75
C GLN A 3 20.40 -10.04 -19.61
N THR A 4 19.89 -9.43 -20.66
CA THR A 4 19.37 -8.08 -20.68
C THR A 4 18.14 -7.88 -19.78
N ASN A 5 17.26 -8.88 -19.67
CA ASN A 5 16.08 -8.79 -18.83
C ASN A 5 16.41 -8.83 -17.33
N VAL A 6 17.40 -9.60 -16.93
CA VAL A 6 17.82 -9.71 -15.52
C VAL A 6 18.43 -8.39 -15.01
N ARG A 7 19.33 -7.79 -15.78
CA ARG A 7 19.95 -6.49 -15.42
C ARG A 7 18.90 -5.38 -15.33
N SER A 8 17.99 -5.32 -16.30
CA SER A 8 16.91 -4.33 -16.31
C SER A 8 16.00 -4.48 -15.10
N ASN A 9 15.56 -5.70 -14.79
CA ASN A 9 14.71 -5.97 -13.63
C ASN A 9 15.43 -5.62 -12.30
N TYR A 10 16.72 -5.87 -12.22
CA TYR A 10 17.52 -5.49 -11.04
C TYR A 10 17.58 -3.96 -10.86
N ILE A 11 17.82 -3.20 -11.93
CA ILE A 11 17.82 -1.73 -11.88
C ILE A 11 16.48 -1.18 -11.45
N TYR A 12 15.37 -1.66 -11.99
CA TYR A 12 14.02 -1.25 -11.56
C TYR A 12 13.76 -1.59 -10.09
N SER A 13 14.17 -2.75 -9.63
CA SER A 13 14.05 -3.13 -8.23
C SER A 13 14.87 -2.22 -7.31
N LEU A 14 16.06 -1.83 -7.74
CA LEU A 14 16.94 -0.93 -6.99
C LEU A 14 16.37 0.49 -6.93
N LEU A 15 15.88 1.03 -8.06
CA LEU A 15 15.19 2.32 -8.11
C LEU A 15 13.96 2.34 -7.20
N TYR A 16 13.18 1.27 -7.19
CA TYR A 16 12.04 1.13 -6.28
C TYR A 16 12.47 1.18 -4.82
N ARG A 17 13.51 0.43 -4.43
CA ARG A 17 14.04 0.43 -3.05
C ARG A 17 14.58 1.80 -2.64
N LEU A 18 15.33 2.46 -3.52
CA LEU A 18 15.82 3.82 -3.27
C LEU A 18 14.67 4.81 -3.06
N SER A 19 13.62 4.73 -3.86
CA SER A 19 12.46 5.61 -3.73
C SER A 19 11.70 5.41 -2.40
N ILE A 20 11.72 4.19 -1.83
CA ILE A 20 11.15 3.93 -0.50
C ILE A 20 11.88 4.70 0.60
N CYS A 21 13.21 4.83 0.49
CA CYS A 21 14.02 5.53 1.48
C CYS A 21 13.98 7.06 1.29
N ILE A 22 13.97 7.53 0.06
CA ILE A 22 14.03 8.98 -0.26
C ILE A 22 12.73 9.69 0.13
N LEU A 23 11.57 9.06 -0.09
CA LEU A 23 10.28 9.69 0.17
C LEU A 23 10.10 10.13 1.65
N PRO A 24 10.33 9.25 2.66
CA PRO A 24 10.26 9.67 4.05
C PRO A 24 11.28 10.77 4.41
N LEU A 25 12.48 10.74 3.83
CA LEU A 25 13.51 11.75 4.08
C LEU A 25 13.09 13.16 3.62
N LEU A 26 12.28 13.25 2.57
CA LEU A 26 11.75 14.52 2.08
C LEU A 26 10.51 14.97 2.87
N ILE A 27 9.57 14.06 3.11
CA ILE A 27 8.28 14.39 3.70
C ILE A 27 8.37 14.58 5.20
N THR A 28 9.10 13.71 5.94
CA THR A 28 9.12 13.74 7.41
C THR A 28 9.62 15.06 8.01
N PRO A 29 10.72 15.66 7.53
CA PRO A 29 11.16 16.96 8.06
C PRO A 29 10.16 18.10 7.80
N TYR A 30 9.50 18.06 6.65
CA TYR A 30 8.48 19.04 6.29
C TYR A 30 7.25 18.90 7.19
N THR A 31 6.68 17.70 7.28
CA THR A 31 5.49 17.45 8.11
C THR A 31 5.74 17.68 9.59
N ALA A 32 6.92 17.34 10.10
CA ALA A 32 7.29 17.63 11.50
C ALA A 32 7.30 19.13 11.81
N ARG A 33 7.65 19.97 10.82
CA ARG A 33 7.62 21.44 10.97
C ARG A 33 6.23 22.03 10.82
N VAL A 34 5.43 21.52 9.87
CA VAL A 34 4.09 22.05 9.54
C VAL A 34 3.04 21.54 10.51
N LEU A 35 2.95 20.23 10.71
CA LEU A 35 1.94 19.62 11.57
C LEU A 35 2.31 19.66 13.07
N GLY A 36 3.60 19.80 13.38
CA GLY A 36 4.11 19.70 14.74
C GLY A 36 4.22 18.25 15.24
N SER A 37 4.83 18.08 16.41
CA SER A 37 5.12 16.75 16.97
C SER A 37 3.86 15.98 17.37
N GLU A 38 2.85 16.68 17.92
CA GLU A 38 1.60 16.05 18.39
C GLU A 38 0.82 15.42 17.24
N LYS A 39 0.54 16.17 16.17
CA LYS A 39 -0.23 15.71 15.02
C LYS A 39 0.53 14.67 14.18
N THR A 40 1.85 14.84 14.07
CA THR A 40 2.72 13.82 13.45
C THR A 40 2.70 12.52 14.24
N GLY A 41 2.71 12.59 15.57
CA GLY A 41 2.57 11.45 16.48
C GLY A 41 1.22 10.76 16.33
N LEU A 42 0.13 11.53 16.25
CA LEU A 42 -1.22 11.00 16.02
C LEU A 42 -1.30 10.22 14.68
N TYR A 43 -0.78 10.79 13.60
CA TYR A 43 -0.69 10.12 12.32
C TYR A 43 0.14 8.82 12.41
N ALA A 44 1.32 8.88 13.00
CA ALA A 44 2.20 7.72 13.12
C ALA A 44 1.54 6.58 13.91
N PHE A 45 0.88 6.90 15.00
CA PHE A 45 0.15 5.93 15.82
C PHE A 45 -1.04 5.33 15.07
N SER A 46 -1.88 6.16 14.44
CA SER A 46 -3.02 5.68 13.64
C SER A 46 -2.57 4.79 12.46
N SER A 47 -1.49 5.17 11.78
CA SER A 47 -0.89 4.39 10.70
C SER A 47 -0.34 3.04 11.18
N CYS A 48 0.28 3.01 12.36
CA CYS A 48 0.77 1.78 12.97
C CYS A 48 -0.38 0.81 13.29
N VAL A 49 -1.45 1.32 13.92
CA VAL A 49 -2.67 0.53 14.18
C VAL A 49 -3.23 -0.05 12.88
N THR A 50 -3.38 0.80 11.86
CA THR A 50 -3.88 0.39 10.53
C THR A 50 -3.00 -0.69 9.90
N CYS A 51 -1.69 -0.57 10.02
CA CYS A 51 -0.72 -1.54 9.49
C CYS A 51 -0.93 -2.95 10.08
N TYR A 52 -1.23 -3.06 11.38
CA TYR A 52 -1.56 -4.36 11.98
C TYR A 52 -2.81 -4.99 11.35
N PHE A 53 -3.86 -4.21 11.12
CA PHE A 53 -5.07 -4.73 10.47
C PHE A 53 -4.82 -5.18 9.03
N ILE A 54 -3.99 -4.46 8.27
CA ILE A 54 -3.57 -4.87 6.93
C ILE A 54 -2.78 -6.17 6.98
N LEU A 55 -1.88 -6.31 7.95
CA LEU A 55 -1.07 -7.52 8.13
C LEU A 55 -1.93 -8.73 8.45
N PHE A 56 -2.94 -8.58 9.31
CA PHE A 56 -3.94 -9.61 9.56
C PHE A 56 -4.81 -9.90 8.33
N GLY A 57 -5.22 -8.87 7.58
CA GLY A 57 -6.00 -9.05 6.36
C GLY A 57 -5.26 -9.82 5.27
N LYS A 58 -3.96 -9.61 5.16
CA LYS A 58 -3.11 -10.28 4.14
C LYS A 58 -2.58 -11.64 4.55
N LEU A 59 -2.43 -11.95 5.84
CA LEU A 59 -1.95 -13.25 6.37
C LEU A 59 -0.70 -13.82 5.67
N GLY A 60 0.17 -12.97 5.13
CA GLY A 60 1.36 -13.40 4.38
C GLY A 60 1.08 -13.95 2.97
N LEU A 61 -0.13 -13.74 2.44
CA LEU A 61 -0.54 -14.19 1.11
C LEU A 61 0.31 -13.57 -0.02
N ASP A 62 0.94 -12.41 0.21
CA ASP A 62 1.85 -11.80 -0.76
C ASP A 62 3.02 -12.74 -1.14
N SER A 63 3.66 -13.35 -0.13
CA SER A 63 4.79 -14.26 -0.34
C SER A 63 4.35 -15.63 -0.86
N TYR A 64 3.23 -16.13 -0.35
CA TYR A 64 2.66 -17.39 -0.81
C TYR A 64 2.16 -17.27 -2.24
N GLY A 65 1.41 -16.21 -2.56
CA GLY A 65 0.84 -15.95 -3.87
C GLY A 65 1.90 -15.81 -4.95
N SER A 66 2.94 -15.01 -4.72
CA SER A 66 4.01 -14.82 -5.70
C SER A 66 4.75 -16.11 -6.01
N ARG A 67 5.03 -16.96 -5.00
CA ARG A 67 5.65 -18.29 -5.21
C ARG A 67 4.72 -19.24 -5.95
N SER A 68 3.45 -19.29 -5.57
CA SER A 68 2.47 -20.19 -6.19
C SER A 68 2.24 -19.84 -7.67
N ILE A 69 2.15 -18.56 -8.01
CA ILE A 69 2.04 -18.11 -9.41
C ILE A 69 3.31 -18.42 -10.20
N ALA A 70 4.50 -18.22 -9.63
CA ALA A 70 5.75 -18.53 -10.30
C ALA A 70 5.85 -20.03 -10.68
N CYS A 71 5.32 -20.94 -9.85
CA CYS A 71 5.31 -22.37 -10.13
C CYS A 71 4.36 -22.77 -11.29
N VAL A 72 3.33 -21.98 -11.57
CA VAL A 72 2.32 -22.27 -12.60
C VAL A 72 2.34 -21.27 -13.76
N GLN A 73 3.40 -20.49 -13.88
CA GLN A 73 3.53 -19.36 -14.81
C GLN A 73 3.25 -19.74 -16.27
N GLU A 74 3.67 -20.94 -16.69
CA GLU A 74 3.54 -21.41 -18.08
C GLU A 74 2.14 -21.96 -18.43
N ASN A 75 1.32 -22.30 -17.41
CA ASN A 75 0.00 -22.90 -17.64
C ASN A 75 -1.12 -21.92 -17.30
N PRO A 76 -1.82 -21.31 -18.30
CA PRO A 76 -2.83 -20.28 -18.08
C PRO A 76 -4.00 -20.75 -17.21
N ASP A 77 -4.47 -22.01 -17.40
CA ASP A 77 -5.63 -22.53 -16.66
C ASP A 77 -5.32 -22.73 -15.19
N LYS A 78 -4.17 -23.34 -14.87
CA LYS A 78 -3.72 -23.53 -13.49
C LYS A 78 -3.43 -22.19 -12.83
N ARG A 79 -2.84 -21.23 -13.56
CA ARG A 79 -2.57 -19.89 -13.07
C ARG A 79 -3.85 -19.16 -12.68
N SER A 80 -4.90 -19.24 -13.49
CA SER A 80 -6.21 -18.66 -13.19
C SER A 80 -6.83 -19.30 -11.94
N GLN A 81 -6.79 -20.63 -11.82
CA GLN A 81 -7.30 -21.33 -10.64
C GLN A 81 -6.59 -20.92 -9.36
N VAL A 82 -5.25 -20.87 -9.38
CA VAL A 82 -4.44 -20.45 -8.25
C VAL A 82 -4.71 -19.00 -7.89
N PHE A 83 -4.80 -18.11 -8.90
CA PHE A 83 -5.13 -16.71 -8.69
C PHE A 83 -6.45 -16.54 -7.94
N TRP A 84 -7.52 -17.12 -8.44
CA TRP A 84 -8.85 -16.98 -7.84
C TRP A 84 -8.93 -17.61 -6.44
N SER A 85 -8.26 -18.72 -6.20
CA SER A 85 -8.20 -19.35 -4.88
C SER A 85 -7.56 -18.43 -3.84
N ILE A 86 -6.41 -17.83 -4.17
CA ILE A 86 -5.69 -16.92 -3.28
C ILE A 86 -6.45 -15.61 -3.09
N TYR A 87 -6.98 -15.05 -4.19
CA TYR A 87 -7.72 -13.80 -4.16
C TYR A 87 -9.02 -13.90 -3.36
N THR A 88 -9.74 -15.01 -3.45
CA THR A 88 -10.94 -15.26 -2.64
C THR A 88 -10.60 -15.32 -1.15
N LEU A 89 -9.55 -16.04 -0.77
CA LEU A 89 -9.09 -16.09 0.61
C LEU A 89 -8.69 -14.69 1.12
N GLN A 90 -7.90 -13.96 0.34
CA GLN A 90 -7.50 -12.59 0.65
C GLN A 90 -8.69 -11.65 0.82
N SER A 91 -9.70 -11.78 -0.05
CA SER A 91 -10.91 -10.96 0.02
C SER A 91 -11.70 -11.20 1.30
N ILE A 92 -11.86 -12.46 1.70
CA ILE A 92 -12.57 -12.82 2.95
C ILE A 92 -11.81 -12.29 4.17
N THR A 93 -10.51 -12.53 4.25
CA THR A 93 -9.68 -12.08 5.39
C THR A 93 -9.57 -10.57 5.47
N SER A 94 -9.45 -9.88 4.33
CA SER A 94 -9.43 -8.42 4.29
C SER A 94 -10.77 -7.79 4.67
N MET A 95 -11.91 -8.35 4.23
CA MET A 95 -13.24 -7.91 4.64
C MET A 95 -13.44 -8.05 6.15
N LEU A 96 -13.01 -9.19 6.71
CA LEU A 96 -13.07 -9.42 8.16
C LEU A 96 -12.20 -8.36 8.88
N SER A 97 -10.98 -8.12 8.39
CA SER A 97 -10.06 -7.12 8.96
C SER A 97 -10.64 -5.71 8.92
N ILE A 98 -11.27 -5.30 7.81
CA ILE A 98 -11.95 -4.00 7.67
C ILE A 98 -13.08 -3.88 8.70
N THR A 99 -13.89 -4.91 8.86
CA THR A 99 -15.02 -4.90 9.80
C THR A 99 -14.55 -4.76 11.24
N VAL A 100 -13.51 -5.51 11.63
CA VAL A 100 -12.92 -5.42 12.97
C VAL A 100 -12.23 -4.07 13.16
N TYR A 101 -11.53 -3.54 12.15
CA TYR A 101 -10.92 -2.20 12.19
C TYR A 101 -11.97 -1.13 12.51
N LEU A 102 -13.08 -1.11 11.78
CA LEU A 102 -14.16 -0.16 12.02
C LEU A 102 -14.71 -0.31 13.43
N GLY A 103 -14.96 -1.53 13.91
CA GLY A 103 -15.41 -1.79 15.27
C GLY A 103 -14.46 -1.21 16.33
N VAL A 104 -13.16 -1.45 16.18
CA VAL A 104 -12.12 -0.93 17.09
C VAL A 104 -12.06 0.59 17.06
N VAL A 105 -12.09 1.19 15.87
CA VAL A 105 -12.05 2.65 15.70
C VAL A 105 -13.25 3.31 16.41
N PHE A 106 -14.46 2.81 16.20
CA PHE A 106 -15.65 3.38 16.82
C PHE A 106 -15.74 3.16 18.33
N LEU A 107 -15.13 2.09 18.85
CA LEU A 107 -15.15 1.80 20.29
C LEU A 107 -14.07 2.55 21.07
N PHE A 108 -12.85 2.63 20.53
CA PHE A 108 -11.67 3.07 21.28
C PHE A 108 -11.12 4.44 20.85
N PHE A 109 -11.34 4.90 19.60
CA PHE A 109 -10.69 6.09 19.05
C PHE A 109 -11.66 7.22 18.67
N ARG A 110 -12.69 7.44 19.50
CA ARG A 110 -13.74 8.44 19.23
C ARG A 110 -13.22 9.88 19.15
N ASN A 111 -12.18 10.21 19.92
CA ASN A 111 -11.65 11.58 19.98
C ASN A 111 -10.95 12.00 18.69
N ASP A 112 -10.27 11.06 18.03
CA ASP A 112 -9.51 11.29 16.80
C ASP A 112 -10.12 10.55 15.60
N LEU A 113 -11.44 10.30 15.66
CA LEU A 113 -12.19 9.51 14.71
C LEU A 113 -11.90 9.90 13.25
N GLN A 114 -11.78 11.20 12.97
CA GLN A 114 -11.52 11.70 11.63
C GLN A 114 -10.22 11.15 11.05
N VAL A 115 -9.11 11.15 11.80
CA VAL A 115 -7.81 10.68 11.34
C VAL A 115 -7.85 9.17 11.06
N TYR A 116 -8.49 8.39 11.95
CA TYR A 116 -8.63 6.94 11.75
C TYR A 116 -9.55 6.60 10.57
N LEU A 117 -10.61 7.36 10.34
CA LEU A 117 -11.46 7.17 9.15
C LEU A 117 -10.71 7.50 7.86
N MET A 118 -9.82 8.50 7.88
CA MET A 118 -8.96 8.81 6.72
C MET A 118 -7.89 7.74 6.45
N GLN A 119 -7.68 6.78 7.36
CA GLN A 119 -6.86 5.59 7.11
C GLN A 119 -7.62 4.46 6.38
N LEU A 120 -8.95 4.55 6.25
CA LEU A 120 -9.75 3.52 5.57
C LEU A 120 -9.26 3.17 4.16
N PRO A 121 -8.90 4.12 3.28
CA PRO A 121 -8.36 3.78 1.97
C PRO A 121 -7.14 2.85 2.06
N TYR A 122 -6.32 2.97 3.09
CA TYR A 122 -5.18 2.09 3.30
C TYR A 122 -5.62 0.67 3.68
N VAL A 123 -6.59 0.50 4.59
CA VAL A 123 -7.14 -0.82 4.92
C VAL A 123 -7.81 -1.46 3.70
N PHE A 124 -8.59 -0.69 2.94
CA PHE A 124 -9.21 -1.14 1.69
C PHE A 124 -8.20 -1.54 0.63
N SER A 125 -7.01 -0.94 0.62
CA SER A 125 -5.97 -1.32 -0.34
C SER A 125 -5.56 -2.78 -0.25
N ALA A 126 -5.67 -3.40 0.94
CA ALA A 126 -5.38 -4.81 1.14
C ALA A 126 -6.35 -5.73 0.37
N LEU A 127 -7.60 -5.30 0.16
CA LEU A 127 -8.60 -6.04 -0.61
C LEU A 127 -8.24 -6.08 -2.10
N PHE A 128 -7.71 -4.99 -2.64
CA PHE A 128 -7.40 -4.83 -4.05
C PHE A 128 -5.93 -5.15 -4.40
N ASP A 129 -5.15 -5.65 -3.45
CA ASP A 129 -3.74 -5.91 -3.67
C ASP A 129 -3.52 -7.20 -4.47
N VAL A 130 -3.25 -7.03 -5.75
CA VAL A 130 -2.86 -8.10 -6.68
C VAL A 130 -1.37 -8.03 -7.05
N SER A 131 -0.57 -7.25 -6.32
CA SER A 131 0.87 -7.06 -6.60
C SER A 131 1.64 -8.38 -6.60
N TRP A 132 1.27 -9.32 -5.74
CA TRP A 132 1.88 -10.66 -5.66
C TRP A 132 1.75 -11.45 -6.97
N PHE A 133 0.68 -11.24 -7.75
CA PHE A 133 0.52 -11.85 -9.05
C PHE A 133 1.58 -11.36 -10.04
N PHE A 134 1.78 -10.05 -10.13
CA PHE A 134 2.78 -9.45 -11.02
C PHE A 134 4.21 -9.78 -10.60
N TYR A 135 4.48 -9.93 -9.30
CA TYR A 135 5.77 -10.42 -8.80
C TYR A 135 5.99 -11.88 -9.18
N GLY A 136 4.98 -12.75 -9.09
CA GLY A 136 5.04 -14.12 -9.53
C GLY A 136 5.23 -14.26 -11.04
N MET A 137 4.75 -13.29 -11.83
CA MET A 137 4.95 -13.21 -13.29
C MET A 137 6.25 -12.50 -13.69
N GLU A 138 7.10 -12.10 -12.72
CA GLU A 138 8.34 -11.36 -12.94
C GLU A 138 8.16 -10.00 -13.67
N GLN A 139 6.98 -9.41 -13.60
CA GLN A 139 6.65 -8.14 -14.26
C GLN A 139 6.99 -6.93 -13.36
N PHE A 140 8.24 -6.84 -12.90
CA PHE A 140 8.71 -5.78 -11.99
C PHE A 140 8.63 -4.36 -12.59
N ARG A 141 8.74 -4.22 -13.89
CA ARG A 141 8.71 -2.91 -14.55
C ARG A 141 7.39 -2.18 -14.32
N LEU A 142 6.26 -2.88 -14.47
CA LEU A 142 4.93 -2.29 -14.29
C LEU A 142 4.72 -1.83 -12.85
N THR A 143 5.01 -2.71 -11.89
CA THR A 143 4.86 -2.40 -10.46
C THR A 143 5.76 -1.25 -10.00
N THR A 144 6.99 -1.18 -10.52
CA THR A 144 7.94 -0.12 -10.18
C THR A 144 7.54 1.24 -10.74
N LEU A 145 7.23 1.33 -12.04
CA LEU A 145 6.85 2.59 -12.67
C LEU A 145 5.59 3.20 -12.04
N ARG A 146 4.59 2.38 -11.80
CA ARG A 146 3.37 2.78 -11.09
C ARG A 146 3.70 3.36 -9.70
N SER A 147 4.49 2.61 -8.91
CA SER A 147 4.84 3.03 -7.56
C SER A 147 5.62 4.35 -7.55
N LEU A 148 6.51 4.56 -8.52
CA LEU A 148 7.23 5.83 -8.68
C LEU A 148 6.29 6.99 -9.02
N ALA A 149 5.35 6.78 -9.95
CA ALA A 149 4.37 7.80 -10.32
C ALA A 149 3.51 8.23 -9.12
N VAL A 150 2.98 7.27 -8.36
CA VAL A 150 2.19 7.58 -7.16
C VAL A 150 3.02 8.28 -6.10
N ARG A 151 4.31 7.94 -5.94
CA ARG A 151 5.21 8.64 -4.99
C ARG A 151 5.41 10.10 -5.34
N ILE A 152 5.55 10.42 -6.62
CA ILE A 152 5.63 11.82 -7.07
C ILE A 152 4.32 12.55 -6.74
N LEU A 153 3.18 11.92 -6.95
CA LEU A 153 1.87 12.49 -6.58
C LEU A 153 1.74 12.72 -5.07
N ILE A 154 2.26 11.80 -4.22
CA ILE A 154 2.28 11.99 -2.76
C ILE A 154 3.08 13.24 -2.40
N VAL A 155 4.30 13.37 -2.93
CA VAL A 155 5.15 14.54 -2.66
C VAL A 155 4.44 15.81 -3.09
N ALA A 156 3.95 15.87 -4.34
CA ALA A 156 3.21 17.03 -4.85
C ALA A 156 1.96 17.34 -4.00
N GLY A 157 1.21 16.31 -3.60
CA GLY A 157 0.02 16.47 -2.76
C GLY A 157 0.35 17.00 -1.36
N VAL A 158 1.35 16.45 -0.70
CA VAL A 158 1.74 16.89 0.65
C VAL A 158 2.27 18.33 0.62
N PHE A 159 3.18 18.66 -0.28
CA PHE A 159 3.74 20.02 -0.37
C PHE A 159 2.73 21.05 -0.91
N GLY A 160 1.73 20.63 -1.70
CA GLY A 160 0.73 21.52 -2.28
C GLY A 160 -0.47 21.79 -1.39
N PHE A 161 -0.82 20.89 -0.49
CA PHE A 161 -2.09 20.97 0.26
C PHE A 161 -1.93 20.96 1.78
N VAL A 162 -0.81 20.51 2.34
CA VAL A 162 -0.61 20.40 3.79
C VAL A 162 0.24 21.59 4.24
N HIS A 163 -0.38 22.60 4.86
CA HIS A 163 0.28 23.85 5.28
C HIS A 163 0.07 24.19 6.75
N GLU A 164 -0.95 23.61 7.39
CA GLU A 164 -1.33 23.91 8.77
C GLU A 164 -1.36 22.65 9.64
N PRO A 165 -1.23 22.78 10.98
CA PRO A 165 -1.32 21.63 11.88
C PRO A 165 -2.66 20.89 11.81
N GLU A 166 -3.73 21.59 11.42
CA GLU A 166 -5.08 21.04 11.31
C GLU A 166 -5.25 20.16 10.08
N ASP A 167 -4.35 20.24 9.09
CA ASP A 167 -4.36 19.46 7.87
C ASP A 167 -3.90 17.98 8.07
N VAL A 168 -3.77 17.52 9.31
CA VAL A 168 -3.38 16.13 9.61
C VAL A 168 -4.33 15.11 8.96
N TRP A 169 -5.62 15.41 8.87
CA TRP A 169 -6.60 14.55 8.21
C TRP A 169 -6.36 14.47 6.70
N LEU A 170 -5.99 15.60 6.08
CA LEU A 170 -5.67 15.67 4.64
C LEU A 170 -4.36 14.96 4.34
N TYR A 171 -3.34 15.16 5.17
CA TYR A 171 -2.09 14.42 5.11
C TYR A 171 -2.33 12.90 5.18
N THR A 172 -3.16 12.47 6.14
CA THR A 172 -3.52 11.06 6.32
C THR A 172 -4.26 10.53 5.09
N LEU A 173 -5.19 11.30 4.53
CA LEU A 173 -5.95 10.92 3.35
C LEU A 173 -5.05 10.80 2.09
N ILE A 174 -4.12 11.73 1.89
CA ILE A 174 -3.18 11.68 0.75
C ILE A 174 -2.34 10.40 0.82
N LEU A 175 -1.80 10.08 2.01
CA LEU A 175 -0.96 8.89 2.17
C LEU A 175 -1.77 7.60 2.06
N SER A 176 -2.90 7.48 2.77
CA SER A 176 -3.75 6.30 2.73
C SER A 176 -4.38 6.08 1.35
N GLY A 177 -4.87 7.15 0.72
CA GLY A 177 -5.41 7.12 -0.63
C GLY A 177 -4.39 6.71 -1.68
N SER A 178 -3.12 7.06 -1.48
CA SER A 178 -2.04 6.65 -2.37
C SER A 178 -1.83 5.13 -2.40
N PHE A 179 -1.98 4.45 -1.26
CA PHE A 179 -1.93 2.98 -1.21
C PHE A 179 -3.08 2.35 -1.99
N LEU A 180 -4.29 2.87 -1.83
CA LEU A 180 -5.44 2.40 -2.59
C LEU A 180 -5.27 2.67 -4.08
N LEU A 181 -4.83 3.87 -4.47
CA LEU A 181 -4.57 4.25 -5.85
C LEU A 181 -3.53 3.32 -6.50
N GLN A 182 -2.47 2.97 -5.76
CA GLN A 182 -1.47 2.03 -6.24
C GLN A 182 -2.08 0.67 -6.60
N GLN A 183 -3.03 0.17 -5.84
CA GLN A 183 -3.65 -1.12 -6.13
C GLN A 183 -4.67 -1.03 -7.26
N LEU A 184 -5.49 0.02 -7.28
CA LEU A 184 -6.48 0.22 -8.34
C LEU A 184 -5.84 0.35 -9.73
N LEU A 185 -4.65 0.94 -9.83
CA LEU A 185 -3.91 1.05 -11.09
C LEU A 185 -3.39 -0.30 -11.62
N LEU A 186 -3.40 -1.38 -10.83
CA LEU A 186 -3.03 -2.73 -11.29
C LEU A 186 -4.21 -3.56 -11.80
N LEU A 187 -5.44 -3.25 -11.38
CA LEU A 187 -6.61 -4.05 -11.73
C LEU A 187 -6.93 -4.11 -13.23
N PRO A 188 -6.77 -3.04 -14.04
CA PRO A 188 -7.07 -3.06 -15.46
C PRO A 188 -5.98 -3.68 -16.34
N LEU A 189 -4.88 -4.17 -15.80
CA LEU A 189 -3.74 -4.75 -16.51
C LEU A 189 -3.74 -6.29 -16.41
#